data_21e1bf30a5d0a1db9b950eeac24d8932
#
_entry.id   21e1bf30a5d0a1db9b950eeac24d8932
#
_cell.length_a   1.000
_cell.length_b   1.000
_cell.length_c   1.000
_cell.angle_alpha   90.00
_cell.angle_beta   90.00
_cell.angle_gamma   90.00
#
_symmetry.space_group_name_H-M   'P 1'
#
loop_
_entity.id
_entity.type
_entity.pdbx_description
1 polymer ?
#
loop_
_entity_poly.entity_id
_entity_poly.type
_entity_poly.pdbx_seq_one_letter_code
_entity_poly.pdbx_strand_id
1 'polypeptide(L)'
;MFRIGLRDTKAHFRRFIMSIIAIALGVAFVVGSFCFREMLNDQVSQMMGSNSDADVYVRGATEEKQEPGGSVTSYNSTYNEISTSIIPDIENVDGVASADATMQLGNAVLLDHNGDALTTVGAPTLVIGVDQDAPWRSAHFVSGEYPQTDDEVALLEDTADKAGLKTGDTAKLIVDGEAREMTVSGVFTSPSTQLGAILILARPSFVQHVLQEEGEDTSSIQFIGVYGSKTTPLDEEAQQQLADRINKALPKSADAHAVTGDSVRDDATKSIQDQLGFIQPLILIFAAIALFVGAFIIANTFTMIVRESMRGYALLRSVGASPLQVFASVLIQAVILGLVGSGIGVLLGWGLLELIAKGMTQSGMPLSGSPTPSATDVIVGVIVGVIVTIIGATLPAKTAATAPPIQAMNETVNPEKPVRARGWIGIAMVAVGAAFWVLCYLDADKRVDWQWLKDLGSGWTLGLGAAFVVIGAIVCAPAFVAPAAKVLGWIPSKAFPVTGK
;
A
#
# COMPACT_ATOMS: atom_id res chain seq x y z
N MET A 1 -40.32 -14.42 13.33
CA MET A 1 -39.47 -14.42 12.10
C MET A 1 -37.97 -14.57 12.42
N PHE A 2 -37.38 -13.85 13.37
CA PHE A 2 -35.98 -14.00 13.75
C PHE A 2 -35.59 -15.44 14.14
N ARG A 3 -36.38 -16.09 15.02
CA ARG A 3 -36.16 -17.48 15.44
C ARG A 3 -36.27 -18.49 14.29
N ILE A 4 -37.11 -18.22 13.30
CA ILE A 4 -37.25 -19.09 12.11
C ILE A 4 -36.02 -18.95 11.24
N GLY A 5 -35.56 -17.71 10.94
CA GLY A 5 -34.34 -17.46 10.17
C GLY A 5 -33.10 -18.08 10.80
N LEU A 6 -32.92 -17.92 12.12
CA LEU A 6 -31.78 -18.50 12.84
C LEU A 6 -31.78 -20.04 12.82
N ARG A 7 -32.94 -20.67 12.98
CA ARG A 7 -33.09 -22.13 12.97
C ARG A 7 -32.86 -22.72 11.57
N ASP A 8 -33.31 -22.02 10.57
CA ASP A 8 -33.14 -22.38 9.17
C ASP A 8 -31.66 -22.26 8.73
N THR A 9 -30.98 -21.19 9.13
CA THR A 9 -29.53 -21.02 8.92
C THR A 9 -28.74 -22.16 9.56
N LYS A 10 -29.09 -22.56 10.79
CA LYS A 10 -28.43 -23.67 11.50
C LYS A 10 -28.68 -25.04 10.81
N ALA A 11 -29.89 -25.26 10.32
CA ALA A 11 -30.25 -26.50 9.63
C ALA A 11 -29.51 -26.71 8.30
N HIS A 12 -29.22 -25.59 7.59
CA HIS A 12 -28.60 -25.62 6.26
C HIS A 12 -27.17 -25.09 6.25
N PHE A 13 -26.47 -25.01 7.41
CA PHE A 13 -25.16 -24.38 7.57
C PHE A 13 -24.12 -24.86 6.54
N ARG A 14 -24.07 -26.17 6.23
CA ARG A 14 -23.12 -26.71 5.24
C ARG A 14 -23.26 -26.08 3.84
N ARG A 15 -24.45 -25.63 3.48
CA ARG A 15 -24.73 -24.99 2.16
C ARG A 15 -24.28 -23.55 2.12
N PHE A 16 -24.26 -22.88 3.28
CA PHE A 16 -23.80 -21.50 3.41
C PHE A 16 -22.27 -21.37 3.48
N ILE A 17 -21.52 -22.47 3.62
CA ILE A 17 -20.05 -22.44 3.74
C ILE A 17 -19.42 -21.69 2.57
N MET A 18 -19.84 -21.94 1.34
CA MET A 18 -19.30 -21.24 0.17
C MET A 18 -19.61 -19.74 0.19
N SER A 19 -20.81 -19.37 0.65
CA SER A 19 -21.16 -17.94 0.84
C SER A 19 -20.34 -17.29 1.96
N ILE A 20 -20.15 -17.98 3.07
CA ILE A 20 -19.31 -17.51 4.19
C ILE A 20 -17.87 -17.31 3.73
N ILE A 21 -17.31 -18.28 2.98
CA ILE A 21 -15.96 -18.14 2.40
C ILE A 21 -15.89 -16.96 1.45
N ALA A 22 -16.88 -16.76 0.57
CA ALA A 22 -16.89 -15.65 -0.37
C ALA A 22 -16.96 -14.29 0.35
N ILE A 23 -17.79 -14.18 1.40
CA ILE A 23 -17.87 -12.98 2.24
C ILE A 23 -16.54 -12.75 2.96
N ALA A 24 -16.01 -13.82 3.58
CA ALA A 24 -14.78 -13.75 4.35
C ALA A 24 -13.59 -13.33 3.48
N LEU A 25 -13.45 -13.88 2.27
CA LEU A 25 -12.39 -13.47 1.34
C LEU A 25 -12.55 -12.03 0.88
N GLY A 26 -13.77 -11.59 0.56
CA GLY A 26 -14.03 -10.20 0.17
C GLY A 26 -13.72 -9.22 1.30
N VAL A 27 -14.16 -9.50 2.52
CA VAL A 27 -13.90 -8.67 3.69
C VAL A 27 -12.43 -8.73 4.09
N ALA A 28 -11.78 -9.90 4.03
CA ALA A 28 -10.35 -10.04 4.31
C ALA A 28 -9.51 -9.17 3.37
N PHE A 29 -9.88 -9.13 2.09
CA PHE A 29 -9.21 -8.28 1.12
C PHE A 29 -9.41 -6.78 1.43
N VAL A 30 -10.63 -6.36 1.77
CA VAL A 30 -10.93 -4.95 2.13
C VAL A 30 -10.15 -4.54 3.38
N VAL A 31 -10.28 -5.29 4.48
CA VAL A 31 -9.61 -4.99 5.76
C VAL A 31 -8.10 -5.06 5.59
N GLY A 32 -7.59 -6.10 4.92
CA GLY A 32 -6.17 -6.22 4.62
C GLY A 32 -5.62 -5.04 3.81
N SER A 33 -6.38 -4.56 2.85
CA SER A 33 -5.99 -3.41 2.02
C SER A 33 -5.92 -2.10 2.81
N PHE A 34 -6.90 -1.83 3.68
CA PHE A 34 -6.89 -0.63 4.53
C PHE A 34 -5.74 -0.66 5.54
N CYS A 35 -5.56 -1.79 6.22
CA CYS A 35 -4.49 -1.96 7.19
C CYS A 35 -3.10 -1.90 6.53
N PHE A 36 -2.92 -2.49 5.34
CA PHE A 36 -1.67 -2.40 4.58
C PHE A 36 -1.34 -0.96 4.18
N ARG A 37 -2.35 -0.19 3.78
CA ARG A 37 -2.18 1.24 3.49
C ARG A 37 -1.73 2.02 4.73
N GLU A 38 -2.32 1.74 5.90
CA GLU A 38 -1.95 2.38 7.16
C GLU A 38 -0.49 2.05 7.52
N MET A 39 -0.08 0.77 7.40
CA MET A 39 1.31 0.35 7.57
C MET A 39 2.28 1.06 6.62
N LEU A 40 1.92 1.24 5.35
CA LEU A 40 2.76 1.98 4.39
C LEU A 40 2.86 3.46 4.76
N ASN A 41 1.77 4.09 5.19
CA ASN A 41 1.80 5.48 5.63
C ASN A 41 2.68 5.67 6.88
N ASP A 42 2.55 4.77 7.86
CA ASP A 42 3.37 4.77 9.07
C ASP A 42 4.85 4.57 8.72
N GLN A 43 5.14 3.64 7.81
CA GLN A 43 6.50 3.40 7.31
C GLN A 43 7.11 4.66 6.69
N VAL A 44 6.39 5.30 5.78
CA VAL A 44 6.85 6.53 5.10
C VAL A 44 7.04 7.65 6.11
N SER A 45 6.08 7.86 7.02
CA SER A 45 6.15 8.92 8.03
C SER A 45 7.34 8.73 8.99
N GLN A 46 7.57 7.50 9.45
CA GLN A 46 8.71 7.18 10.33
C GLN A 46 10.05 7.32 9.60
N MET A 47 10.11 6.88 8.33
CA MET A 47 11.31 7.01 7.51
C MET A 47 11.65 8.49 7.26
N MET A 48 10.65 9.31 6.93
CA MET A 48 10.86 10.75 6.74
C MET A 48 11.22 11.45 8.05
N GLY A 49 10.58 11.09 9.15
CA GLY A 49 10.88 11.64 10.47
C GLY A 49 12.29 11.30 10.95
N SER A 50 12.83 10.13 10.63
CA SER A 50 14.19 9.75 11.02
C SER A 50 15.26 10.29 10.07
N ASN A 51 15.00 10.36 8.77
CA ASN A 51 16.00 10.81 7.79
C ASN A 51 16.08 12.34 7.65
N SER A 52 15.04 13.06 8.08
CA SER A 52 14.94 14.51 8.03
C SER A 52 14.66 15.06 9.42
N ASP A 53 15.60 14.91 10.34
CA ASP A 53 15.41 15.25 11.76
C ASP A 53 15.87 16.66 12.14
N ALA A 54 16.38 17.47 11.20
CA ALA A 54 16.70 18.87 11.44
C ALA A 54 15.44 19.71 11.70
N ASP A 55 15.61 20.80 12.47
CA ASP A 55 14.51 21.71 12.79
C ASP A 55 14.16 22.65 11.64
N VAL A 56 15.17 23.06 10.87
CA VAL A 56 15.04 23.92 9.68
C VAL A 56 15.93 23.34 8.59
N TYR A 57 15.50 23.47 7.35
CA TYR A 57 16.31 23.15 6.18
C TYR A 57 16.49 24.40 5.33
N VAL A 58 17.72 24.66 4.92
CA VAL A 58 18.04 25.66 3.91
C VAL A 58 18.21 24.94 2.59
N ARG A 59 17.42 25.31 1.58
CA ARG A 59 17.42 24.76 0.23
C ARG A 59 17.43 25.87 -0.81
N GLY A 60 17.62 25.52 -2.06
CA GLY A 60 17.50 26.48 -3.17
C GLY A 60 16.13 27.17 -3.19
N ALA A 61 16.10 28.41 -3.59
CA ALA A 61 14.89 29.23 -3.67
C ALA A 61 14.18 29.09 -5.04
N THR A 62 14.91 28.67 -6.08
CA THR A 62 14.40 28.54 -7.45
C THR A 62 14.01 27.09 -7.72
N GLU A 63 12.75 26.89 -8.11
CA GLU A 63 12.23 25.56 -8.48
C GLU A 63 12.73 25.17 -9.88
N GLU A 64 13.46 24.06 -9.99
CA GLU A 64 13.94 23.53 -11.25
C GLU A 64 12.98 22.45 -11.78
N LYS A 65 12.67 22.51 -13.08
CA LYS A 65 11.83 21.48 -13.72
C LYS A 65 12.62 20.20 -13.89
N GLN A 66 12.20 19.16 -13.21
CA GLN A 66 12.75 17.82 -13.37
C GLN A 66 12.59 17.32 -14.83
N GLU A 67 13.67 16.92 -15.49
CA GLU A 67 13.59 16.21 -16.76
C GLU A 67 13.04 14.80 -16.53
N PRO A 68 12.12 14.31 -17.40
CA PRO A 68 11.58 12.97 -17.27
C PRO A 68 12.69 11.93 -17.53
N GLY A 69 13.10 11.21 -16.51
CA GLY A 69 14.08 10.12 -16.59
C GLY A 69 15.33 10.33 -15.72
N GLY A 70 15.42 11.40 -14.96
CA GLY A 70 16.48 11.61 -13.96
C GLY A 70 16.39 10.56 -12.83
N SER A 71 17.55 10.04 -12.40
CA SER A 71 17.66 9.12 -11.29
C SER A 71 17.14 9.77 -10.01
N VAL A 72 16.23 9.11 -9.30
CA VAL A 72 15.67 9.58 -8.02
C VAL A 72 16.69 9.31 -6.92
N THR A 73 17.81 9.99 -6.95
CA THR A 73 18.87 9.84 -5.93
C THR A 73 18.76 10.85 -4.78
N SER A 74 17.84 11.83 -4.87
CA SER A 74 17.65 12.80 -3.81
C SER A 74 16.19 13.21 -3.66
N TYR A 75 15.70 13.23 -2.43
CA TYR A 75 14.32 13.57 -2.05
C TYR A 75 13.94 15.06 -2.31
N ASN A 76 14.83 15.87 -2.88
CA ASN A 76 14.62 17.31 -3.04
C ASN A 76 15.10 17.88 -4.39
N SER A 77 15.17 17.08 -5.43
CA SER A 77 15.65 17.47 -6.77
C SER A 77 14.76 18.46 -7.54
N THR A 78 13.87 19.18 -6.87
CA THR A 78 13.00 20.20 -7.46
C THR A 78 13.54 21.63 -7.27
N TYR A 79 14.64 21.83 -6.55
CA TYR A 79 15.21 23.14 -6.28
C TYR A 79 16.67 23.18 -6.71
N ASN A 80 17.16 24.42 -7.03
CA ASN A 80 18.57 24.64 -7.34
C ASN A 80 19.47 24.23 -6.18
N GLU A 81 20.68 23.80 -6.49
CA GLU A 81 21.72 23.55 -5.49
C GLU A 81 22.19 24.85 -4.86
N ILE A 82 22.63 24.77 -3.61
CA ILE A 82 23.15 25.89 -2.81
C ILE A 82 24.60 25.65 -2.42
N SER A 83 25.40 26.71 -2.34
CA SER A 83 26.80 26.57 -1.95
C SER A 83 26.96 26.29 -0.46
N THR A 84 27.84 25.32 -0.13
CA THR A 84 28.20 25.01 1.26
C THR A 84 28.90 26.17 1.96
N SER A 85 29.40 27.18 1.21
CA SER A 85 30.06 28.39 1.76
C SER A 85 29.16 29.26 2.63
N ILE A 86 27.83 29.06 2.60
CA ILE A 86 26.88 29.81 3.43
C ILE A 86 26.71 29.21 4.84
N ILE A 87 27.26 28.01 5.12
CA ILE A 87 27.11 27.35 6.42
C ILE A 87 27.59 28.23 7.58
N PRO A 88 28.77 28.93 7.51
CA PRO A 88 29.21 29.81 8.59
C PRO A 88 28.26 30.99 8.84
N ASP A 89 27.60 31.49 7.79
CA ASP A 89 26.61 32.57 7.92
C ASP A 89 25.35 32.07 8.66
N ILE A 90 24.95 30.84 8.43
CA ILE A 90 23.81 30.19 9.11
C ILE A 90 24.15 29.90 10.58
N GLU A 91 25.34 29.39 10.87
CA GLU A 91 25.79 29.09 12.23
C GLU A 91 25.88 30.31 13.12
N ASN A 92 26.16 31.48 12.54
CA ASN A 92 26.20 32.76 13.27
C ASN A 92 24.79 33.30 13.59
N VAL A 93 23.71 32.69 13.16
CA VAL A 93 22.35 33.15 13.46
C VAL A 93 21.98 32.75 14.90
N ASP A 94 21.44 33.71 15.65
CA ASP A 94 20.98 33.44 17.02
C ASP A 94 19.91 32.37 17.09
N GLY A 95 20.18 31.36 17.91
CA GLY A 95 19.32 30.18 18.07
C GLY A 95 19.69 28.99 17.19
N VAL A 96 20.76 29.06 16.40
CA VAL A 96 21.35 27.91 15.71
C VAL A 96 22.38 27.26 16.63
N ALA A 97 22.23 25.96 16.88
CA ALA A 97 23.18 25.16 17.64
C ALA A 97 24.21 24.46 16.73
N SER A 98 23.80 24.10 15.51
CA SER A 98 24.66 23.55 14.46
C SER A 98 23.96 23.62 13.10
N ALA A 99 24.76 23.68 12.03
CA ALA A 99 24.29 23.54 10.65
C ALA A 99 25.18 22.51 9.94
N ASP A 100 24.58 21.58 9.20
CA ASP A 100 25.27 20.49 8.54
C ASP A 100 24.82 20.30 7.10
N ALA A 101 25.80 20.10 6.22
CA ALA A 101 25.60 19.71 4.84
C ALA A 101 25.71 18.18 4.76
N THR A 102 24.63 17.49 5.05
CA THR A 102 24.63 16.01 5.05
C THR A 102 24.92 15.47 3.65
N MET A 103 26.10 14.91 3.47
CA MET A 103 26.52 14.22 2.25
C MET A 103 26.39 12.71 2.44
N GLN A 104 26.07 12.00 1.35
CA GLN A 104 25.92 10.55 1.40
C GLN A 104 26.51 9.87 0.17
N LEU A 105 27.00 8.64 0.35
CA LEU A 105 27.42 7.74 -0.72
C LEU A 105 26.34 6.67 -0.89
N GLY A 106 25.92 6.43 -2.13
CA GLY A 106 24.84 5.49 -2.45
C GLY A 106 25.29 4.13 -2.99
N ASN A 107 26.58 3.96 -3.32
CA ASN A 107 27.11 2.79 -4.02
C ASN A 107 28.12 1.99 -3.19
N ALA A 108 28.00 2.01 -1.87
CA ALA A 108 28.89 1.27 -0.99
C ALA A 108 28.45 -0.21 -0.85
N VAL A 109 29.41 -1.10 -0.59
CA VAL A 109 29.14 -2.50 -0.24
C VAL A 109 29.88 -2.83 1.06
N LEU A 110 29.13 -3.23 2.09
CA LEU A 110 29.70 -3.71 3.33
C LEU A 110 29.95 -5.22 3.23
N LEU A 111 31.14 -5.67 3.64
CA LEU A 111 31.43 -7.09 3.76
C LEU A 111 31.16 -7.55 5.20
N ASP A 112 30.67 -8.79 5.34
CA ASP A 112 30.51 -9.44 6.63
C ASP A 112 31.85 -9.91 7.20
N HIS A 113 31.81 -10.46 8.41
CA HIS A 113 33.02 -11.00 9.08
C HIS A 113 33.70 -12.15 8.32
N ASN A 114 33.03 -12.80 7.35
CA ASN A 114 33.60 -13.84 6.51
C ASN A 114 34.22 -13.27 5.21
N GLY A 115 33.96 -11.99 4.91
CA GLY A 115 34.37 -11.34 3.67
C GLY A 115 33.35 -11.45 2.55
N ASP A 116 32.15 -11.92 2.83
CA ASP A 116 31.04 -11.98 1.88
C ASP A 116 30.29 -10.64 1.84
N ALA A 117 29.85 -10.21 0.65
CA ALA A 117 29.08 -8.98 0.51
C ALA A 117 27.72 -9.09 1.20
N LEU A 118 27.39 -8.13 2.06
CA LEU A 118 26.05 -8.02 2.64
C LEU A 118 25.07 -7.68 1.52
N THR A 119 24.14 -8.60 1.26
CA THR A 119 23.15 -8.42 0.22
C THR A 119 21.83 -7.91 0.82
N THR A 120 21.26 -6.91 0.17
CA THR A 120 19.92 -6.39 0.46
C THR A 120 18.94 -6.84 -0.61
N VAL A 121 17.67 -6.95 -0.28
CA VAL A 121 16.60 -7.27 -1.25
C VAL A 121 16.18 -5.99 -1.97
N GLY A 122 17.09 -5.40 -2.75
CA GLY A 122 16.82 -4.19 -3.53
C GLY A 122 16.91 -2.87 -2.76
N ALA A 123 17.27 -2.89 -1.47
CA ALA A 123 17.51 -1.68 -0.68
C ALA A 123 18.97 -1.22 -0.85
N PRO A 124 19.26 0.09 -0.84
CA PRO A 124 20.62 0.60 -1.00
C PRO A 124 21.48 0.42 0.26
N THR A 125 22.80 0.45 0.08
CA THR A 125 23.75 0.72 1.16
C THR A 125 24.08 2.21 1.13
N LEU A 126 23.83 2.91 2.23
CA LEU A 126 24.05 4.34 2.37
C LEU A 126 25.13 4.59 3.41
N VAL A 127 26.17 5.34 3.02
CA VAL A 127 27.15 5.88 3.95
C VAL A 127 26.86 7.37 4.12
N ILE A 128 26.49 7.76 5.33
CA ILE A 128 26.05 9.13 5.65
C ILE A 128 27.16 9.83 6.44
N GLY A 129 27.58 11.00 5.97
CA GLY A 129 28.52 11.83 6.68
C GLY A 129 27.83 12.54 7.84
N VAL A 130 28.22 12.22 9.08
CA VAL A 130 27.65 12.82 10.30
C VAL A 130 28.76 13.22 11.24
N ASP A 131 28.72 14.45 11.76
CA ASP A 131 29.65 14.94 12.75
C ASP A 131 29.09 14.82 14.18
N GLN A 132 29.96 14.63 15.14
CA GLN A 132 29.59 14.65 16.55
C GLN A 132 29.04 16.01 17.00
N ASP A 133 29.49 17.09 16.38
CA ASP A 133 29.02 18.45 16.66
C ASP A 133 27.68 18.80 16.03
N ALA A 134 27.31 18.11 14.94
CA ALA A 134 26.00 18.14 14.30
C ALA A 134 25.41 16.71 14.24
N PRO A 135 25.06 16.12 15.41
CA PRO A 135 24.68 14.71 15.48
C PRO A 135 23.34 14.49 14.82
N TRP A 136 23.22 13.35 14.12
CA TRP A 136 21.92 12.84 13.70
C TRP A 136 21.11 12.40 14.93
N ARG A 137 20.12 13.19 15.33
CA ARG A 137 19.35 13.01 16.57
C ARG A 137 18.57 11.69 16.61
N SER A 138 18.24 11.15 15.44
CA SER A 138 17.55 9.86 15.31
C SER A 138 18.48 8.66 15.50
N ALA A 139 19.81 8.84 15.55
CA ALA A 139 20.76 7.78 15.85
C ALA A 139 20.99 7.66 17.35
N HIS A 140 20.56 6.55 17.93
CA HIS A 140 20.74 6.24 19.35
C HIS A 140 21.79 5.15 19.50
N PHE A 141 22.98 5.48 20.05
CA PHE A 141 24.06 4.52 20.20
C PHE A 141 23.74 3.49 21.29
N VAL A 142 23.85 2.20 20.91
CA VAL A 142 23.75 1.05 21.82
C VAL A 142 25.13 0.74 22.42
N SER A 143 26.20 0.93 21.60
CA SER A 143 27.59 0.76 22.02
C SER A 143 28.49 1.68 21.20
N GLY A 144 29.61 2.12 21.81
CA GLY A 144 30.56 3.02 21.15
C GLY A 144 30.03 4.43 20.96
N GLU A 145 30.54 5.13 19.97
CA GLU A 145 30.27 6.55 19.70
C GLU A 145 30.34 6.87 18.20
N TYR A 146 30.07 8.13 17.83
CA TYR A 146 30.23 8.62 16.46
C TYR A 146 31.67 8.45 15.99
N PRO A 147 31.89 8.18 14.65
CA PRO A 147 33.23 8.13 14.07
C PRO A 147 34.02 9.41 14.36
N GLN A 148 35.24 9.25 14.89
CA GLN A 148 36.12 10.40 15.22
C GLN A 148 37.20 10.61 14.17
N THR A 149 37.52 9.57 13.38
CA THR A 149 38.53 9.59 12.31
C THR A 149 37.92 9.12 10.99
N ASP A 150 38.59 9.39 9.87
CA ASP A 150 38.14 8.98 8.54
C ASP A 150 38.24 7.46 8.31
N ASP A 151 38.91 6.74 9.19
CA ASP A 151 39.03 5.28 9.18
C ASP A 151 38.01 4.59 10.10
N GLU A 152 37.02 5.33 10.61
CA GLU A 152 35.99 4.82 11.50
C GLU A 152 34.60 4.90 10.90
N VAL A 153 33.76 3.91 11.24
CA VAL A 153 32.35 3.87 10.86
C VAL A 153 31.49 3.43 12.03
N ALA A 154 30.25 3.92 12.10
CA ALA A 154 29.24 3.34 12.98
C ALA A 154 28.16 2.64 12.16
N LEU A 155 27.70 1.49 12.66
CA LEU A 155 26.76 0.62 11.96
C LEU A 155 25.39 0.65 12.62
N LEU A 156 24.32 0.62 11.81
CA LEU A 156 22.99 0.33 12.32
C LEU A 156 22.97 -1.06 12.97
N GLU A 157 22.29 -1.26 14.09
CA GLU A 157 22.26 -2.51 14.86
C GLU A 157 21.91 -3.73 13.98
N ASP A 158 20.85 -3.62 13.19
CA ASP A 158 20.45 -4.68 12.24
C ASP A 158 21.55 -5.00 11.20
N THR A 159 22.29 -3.98 10.75
CA THR A 159 23.43 -4.14 9.85
C THR A 159 24.60 -4.82 10.55
N ALA A 160 24.92 -4.39 11.77
CA ALA A 160 26.00 -4.97 12.59
C ALA A 160 25.73 -6.45 12.90
N ASP A 161 24.49 -6.78 13.27
CA ASP A 161 24.05 -8.16 13.54
C ASP A 161 24.16 -9.05 12.30
N LYS A 162 23.67 -8.56 11.14
CA LYS A 162 23.76 -9.29 9.87
C LYS A 162 25.21 -9.49 9.40
N ALA A 163 26.06 -8.49 9.60
CA ALA A 163 27.49 -8.55 9.26
C ALA A 163 28.31 -9.38 10.28
N GLY A 164 27.75 -9.65 11.46
CA GLY A 164 28.48 -10.28 12.56
C GLY A 164 29.61 -9.41 13.10
N LEU A 165 29.47 -8.07 13.02
CA LEU A 165 30.44 -7.07 13.44
C LEU A 165 30.01 -6.38 14.73
N LYS A 166 30.98 -6.00 15.57
CA LYS A 166 30.79 -5.29 16.84
C LYS A 166 31.70 -4.09 16.94
N THR A 167 31.41 -3.21 17.86
CA THR A 167 32.28 -2.08 18.20
C THR A 167 33.70 -2.57 18.46
N GLY A 168 34.69 -1.97 17.81
CA GLY A 168 36.10 -2.33 17.85
C GLY A 168 36.54 -3.32 16.75
N ASP A 169 35.62 -3.95 16.02
CA ASP A 169 35.97 -4.85 14.91
C ASP A 169 36.37 -4.05 13.68
N THR A 170 37.08 -4.72 12.77
CA THR A 170 37.41 -4.15 11.45
C THR A 170 36.35 -4.54 10.45
N ALA A 171 35.63 -3.54 9.90
CA ALA A 171 34.71 -3.68 8.80
C ALA A 171 35.44 -3.43 7.48
N LYS A 172 35.08 -4.18 6.42
CA LYS A 172 35.56 -3.91 5.05
C LYS A 172 34.43 -3.27 4.25
N LEU A 173 34.66 -2.04 3.83
CA LEU A 173 33.75 -1.25 3.04
C LEU A 173 34.31 -1.08 1.64
N ILE A 174 33.55 -1.50 0.63
CA ILE A 174 33.90 -1.26 -0.77
C ILE A 174 33.17 0.00 -1.21
N VAL A 175 33.91 1.01 -1.64
CA VAL A 175 33.41 2.28 -2.14
C VAL A 175 34.16 2.60 -3.42
N ASP A 176 33.46 2.96 -4.48
CA ASP A 176 34.03 3.19 -5.83
C ASP A 176 34.93 2.03 -6.33
N GLY A 177 34.55 0.79 -5.97
CA GLY A 177 35.32 -0.41 -6.34
C GLY A 177 36.58 -0.64 -5.52
N GLU A 178 36.97 0.25 -4.61
CA GLU A 178 38.09 0.10 -3.71
C GLU A 178 37.66 -0.44 -2.33
N ALA A 179 38.36 -1.46 -1.85
CA ALA A 179 38.13 -1.99 -0.51
C ALA A 179 38.91 -1.19 0.53
N ARG A 180 38.21 -0.61 1.49
CA ARG A 180 38.76 0.17 2.60
C ARG A 180 38.52 -0.57 3.92
N GLU A 181 39.53 -0.67 4.77
CA GLU A 181 39.42 -1.23 6.10
C GLU A 181 39.04 -0.10 7.07
N MET A 182 37.88 -0.26 7.72
CA MET A 182 37.32 0.73 8.64
C MET A 182 37.14 0.10 10.01
N THR A 183 37.36 0.83 11.06
CA THR A 183 37.10 0.39 12.44
C THR A 183 35.65 0.72 12.81
N VAL A 184 34.92 -0.23 13.37
CA VAL A 184 33.56 0.00 13.87
C VAL A 184 33.67 0.80 15.19
N SER A 185 33.42 2.12 15.13
CA SER A 185 33.45 3.00 16.30
C SER A 185 32.23 2.84 17.20
N GLY A 186 31.10 2.43 16.61
CA GLY A 186 29.87 2.26 17.38
C GLY A 186 28.78 1.52 16.63
N VAL A 187 27.78 1.09 17.39
CA VAL A 187 26.53 0.49 16.89
C VAL A 187 25.38 1.32 17.40
N PHE A 188 24.48 1.72 16.49
CA PHE A 188 23.35 2.59 16.80
C PHE A 188 22.01 1.99 16.34
N THR A 189 20.93 2.43 16.98
CA THR A 189 19.54 2.16 16.53
C THR A 189 18.92 3.42 15.93
N SER A 190 17.97 3.23 15.03
CA SER A 190 17.12 4.30 14.47
C SER A 190 15.65 3.93 14.67
N PRO A 191 14.76 4.90 14.89
CA PRO A 191 13.32 4.64 15.01
C PRO A 191 12.69 4.00 13.76
N SER A 192 13.29 4.22 12.60
CA SER A 192 12.83 3.67 11.32
C SER A 192 13.62 2.42 10.95
N THR A 193 12.92 1.41 10.45
CA THR A 193 13.51 0.15 9.95
C THR A 193 14.23 0.29 8.61
N GLN A 194 14.21 1.47 7.98
CA GLN A 194 14.87 1.81 6.71
C GLN A 194 14.60 0.82 5.55
N LEU A 195 13.53 0.02 5.65
CA LEU A 195 13.15 -1.00 4.65
C LEU A 195 14.27 -1.96 4.27
N GLY A 196 15.17 -2.26 5.20
CA GLY A 196 16.30 -3.16 4.98
C GLY A 196 17.52 -2.53 4.28
N ALA A 197 17.55 -1.20 4.14
CA ALA A 197 18.76 -0.50 3.72
C ALA A 197 19.88 -0.67 4.75
N ILE A 198 21.10 -0.79 4.26
CA ILE A 198 22.29 -0.79 5.10
C ILE A 198 22.66 0.67 5.36
N LEU A 199 22.61 1.10 6.62
CA LEU A 199 23.03 2.43 7.04
C LEU A 199 24.35 2.37 7.77
N ILE A 200 25.27 3.20 7.32
CA ILE A 200 26.62 3.37 7.87
C ILE A 200 26.82 4.86 8.12
N LEU A 201 27.24 5.23 9.33
CA LEU A 201 27.68 6.60 9.60
C LEU A 201 29.19 6.63 9.45
N ALA A 202 29.68 7.68 8.79
CA ALA A 202 31.10 7.98 8.65
C ALA A 202 31.34 9.48 8.89
N ARG A 203 32.59 9.90 8.99
CA ARG A 203 32.87 11.34 9.05
C ARG A 203 32.53 12.06 7.74
N PRO A 204 32.05 13.30 7.81
CA PRO A 204 31.80 14.12 6.63
C PRO A 204 33.03 14.26 5.72
N SER A 205 34.23 14.38 6.31
CA SER A 205 35.50 14.46 5.58
C SER A 205 35.76 13.23 4.72
N PHE A 206 35.49 12.03 5.23
CA PHE A 206 35.59 10.78 4.47
C PHE A 206 34.62 10.76 3.29
N VAL A 207 33.34 11.05 3.53
CA VAL A 207 32.30 11.06 2.49
C VAL A 207 32.65 12.09 1.41
N GLN A 208 33.05 13.31 1.81
CA GLN A 208 33.45 14.38 0.91
C GLN A 208 34.67 13.98 0.03
N HIS A 209 35.65 13.32 0.65
CA HIS A 209 36.86 12.86 -0.07
C HIS A 209 36.51 11.86 -1.15
N VAL A 210 35.66 10.87 -0.83
CA VAL A 210 35.22 9.85 -1.79
C VAL A 210 34.41 10.50 -2.93
N LEU A 211 33.47 11.38 -2.64
CA LEU A 211 32.68 12.09 -3.67
C LEU A 211 33.58 12.88 -4.62
N GLN A 212 34.62 13.53 -4.08
CA GLN A 212 35.62 14.25 -4.90
C GLN A 212 36.46 13.31 -5.77
N GLU A 213 36.81 12.12 -5.29
CA GLU A 213 37.47 11.07 -6.08
C GLU A 213 36.58 10.59 -7.24
N GLU A 214 35.26 10.47 -7.01
CA GLU A 214 34.24 10.16 -8.02
C GLU A 214 34.01 11.33 -9.01
N GLY A 215 34.57 12.53 -8.73
CA GLY A 215 34.44 13.70 -9.57
C GLY A 215 33.18 14.52 -9.32
N GLU A 216 32.50 14.28 -8.21
CA GLU A 216 31.32 15.04 -7.80
C GLU A 216 31.69 16.42 -7.21
N ASP A 217 30.86 17.43 -7.46
CA ASP A 217 31.05 18.76 -6.88
C ASP A 217 30.51 18.80 -5.45
N THR A 218 31.40 18.80 -4.47
CA THR A 218 31.07 18.89 -3.05
C THR A 218 30.95 20.32 -2.54
N SER A 219 31.14 21.34 -3.39
CA SER A 219 30.97 22.75 -3.03
C SER A 219 29.51 23.20 -3.09
N SER A 220 28.66 22.43 -3.74
CA SER A 220 27.22 22.64 -3.81
C SER A 220 26.46 21.45 -3.23
N ILE A 221 25.26 21.73 -2.68
CA ILE A 221 24.42 20.73 -2.01
C ILE A 221 22.96 21.12 -2.16
N GLN A 222 22.08 20.14 -2.07
CA GLN A 222 20.64 20.39 -2.24
C GLN A 222 20.00 21.03 -1.01
N PHE A 223 20.47 20.70 0.18
CA PHE A 223 19.97 21.31 1.43
C PHE A 223 20.99 21.24 2.56
N ILE A 224 20.90 22.19 3.48
CA ILE A 224 21.66 22.25 4.72
C ILE A 224 20.66 22.04 5.86
N GLY A 225 20.89 21.04 6.71
CA GLY A 225 20.13 20.81 7.93
C GLY A 225 20.58 21.77 9.03
N VAL A 226 19.63 22.43 9.69
CA VAL A 226 19.92 23.36 10.79
C VAL A 226 19.20 22.90 12.05
N TYR A 227 19.96 22.81 13.13
CA TYR A 227 19.50 22.37 14.42
C TYR A 227 19.48 23.53 15.41
N GLY A 228 18.33 23.77 16.03
CA GLY A 228 18.22 24.77 17.12
C GLY A 228 18.66 24.18 18.48
N SER A 229 18.75 22.86 18.56
CA SER A 229 19.28 22.14 19.73
C SER A 229 19.89 20.81 19.28
N LYS A 230 20.98 20.40 19.91
CA LYS A 230 21.65 19.11 19.59
C LYS A 230 20.87 17.88 20.09
N THR A 231 19.95 18.03 21.02
CA THR A 231 19.31 16.89 21.71
C THR A 231 17.80 16.82 21.57
N THR A 232 17.13 17.95 21.43
CA THR A 232 15.66 18.03 21.46
C THR A 232 15.15 18.79 20.26
N PRO A 233 14.21 18.23 19.48
CA PRO A 233 13.56 18.94 18.39
C PRO A 233 12.85 20.21 18.87
N LEU A 234 12.87 21.26 18.07
CA LEU A 234 12.06 22.45 18.30
C LEU A 234 10.60 22.16 17.95
N ASP A 235 9.68 22.85 18.65
CA ASP A 235 8.27 22.85 18.24
C ASP A 235 8.07 23.67 16.95
N GLU A 236 6.90 23.53 16.32
CA GLU A 236 6.58 24.15 15.03
C GLU A 236 6.74 25.69 15.05
N GLU A 237 6.34 26.34 16.15
CA GLU A 237 6.44 27.79 16.29
C GLU A 237 7.92 28.24 16.39
N ALA A 238 8.75 27.51 17.16
CA ALA A 238 10.17 27.80 17.27
C ALA A 238 10.93 27.48 15.97
N GLN A 239 10.56 26.42 15.24
CA GLN A 239 11.09 26.13 13.90
C GLN A 239 10.81 27.29 12.94
N GLN A 240 9.57 27.81 12.91
CA GLN A 240 9.19 28.94 12.06
C GLN A 240 9.98 30.20 12.40
N GLN A 241 10.13 30.51 13.70
CA GLN A 241 10.91 31.67 14.15
C GLN A 241 12.38 31.54 13.79
N LEU A 242 12.94 30.31 13.85
CA LEU A 242 14.33 30.06 13.45
C LEU A 242 14.49 30.20 11.93
N ALA A 243 13.59 29.64 11.14
CA ALA A 243 13.59 29.77 9.69
C ALA A 243 13.51 31.23 9.24
N ASP A 244 12.65 32.06 9.90
CA ASP A 244 12.52 33.50 9.61
C ASP A 244 13.80 34.26 9.93
N ARG A 245 14.53 33.91 11.00
CA ARG A 245 15.81 34.51 11.34
C ARG A 245 16.88 34.19 10.32
N ILE A 246 16.96 32.89 9.92
CA ILE A 246 17.91 32.45 8.90
C ILE A 246 17.61 33.15 7.57
N ASN A 247 16.35 33.22 7.13
CA ASN A 247 15.94 33.88 5.91
C ASN A 247 16.34 35.37 5.86
N LYS A 248 16.40 36.05 7.01
CA LYS A 248 16.85 37.41 7.12
C LYS A 248 18.39 37.57 7.04
N ALA A 249 19.10 36.51 7.49
CA ALA A 249 20.57 36.50 7.52
C ALA A 249 21.19 36.01 6.21
N LEU A 250 20.47 35.17 5.43
CA LEU A 250 20.95 34.64 4.16
C LEU A 250 21.31 35.74 3.16
N PRO A 251 22.49 35.64 2.51
CA PRO A 251 22.86 36.54 1.43
C PRO A 251 21.88 36.39 0.25
N LYS A 252 21.43 37.50 -0.33
CA LYS A 252 20.53 37.45 -1.51
C LYS A 252 21.17 36.77 -2.72
N SER A 253 22.49 36.70 -2.78
CA SER A 253 23.25 36.01 -3.82
C SER A 253 23.25 34.47 -3.67
N ALA A 254 22.84 33.94 -2.51
CA ALA A 254 22.87 32.53 -2.25
C ALA A 254 21.74 31.78 -2.97
N ASP A 255 20.72 32.49 -3.48
CA ASP A 255 19.48 31.87 -4.05
C ASP A 255 18.95 30.72 -3.19
N ALA A 256 18.90 30.93 -1.88
CA ALA A 256 18.58 29.97 -0.87
C ALA A 256 17.41 30.44 0.01
N HIS A 257 16.65 29.52 0.51
CA HIS A 257 15.48 29.74 1.38
C HIS A 257 15.42 28.76 2.52
N ALA A 258 15.21 29.24 3.74
CA ALA A 258 15.02 28.40 4.92
C ALA A 258 13.55 28.04 5.09
N VAL A 259 13.27 26.77 5.28
CA VAL A 259 11.94 26.18 5.53
C VAL A 259 11.97 25.35 6.79
N THR A 260 10.82 25.18 7.45
CA THR A 260 10.72 24.34 8.66
C THR A 260 10.96 22.87 8.33
N GLY A 261 11.56 22.13 9.27
CA GLY A 261 11.76 20.68 9.14
C GLY A 261 10.43 19.93 8.96
N ASP A 262 9.37 20.39 9.66
CA ASP A 262 8.03 19.82 9.50
C ASP A 262 7.50 19.95 8.07
N SER A 263 7.70 21.14 7.43
CA SER A 263 7.25 21.32 6.03
C SER A 263 8.01 20.42 5.05
N VAL A 264 9.31 20.19 5.27
CA VAL A 264 10.11 19.28 4.43
C VAL A 264 9.64 17.84 4.59
N ARG A 265 9.36 17.40 5.81
CA ARG A 265 8.81 16.05 6.09
C ARG A 265 7.44 15.86 5.44
N ASP A 266 6.58 16.87 5.54
CA ASP A 266 5.26 16.86 4.91
C ASP A 266 5.33 16.84 3.38
N ASP A 267 6.20 17.66 2.78
CA ASP A 267 6.40 17.70 1.32
C ASP A 267 6.96 16.37 0.81
N ALA A 268 7.96 15.80 1.50
CA ALA A 268 8.52 14.49 1.17
C ALA A 268 7.48 13.37 1.31
N THR A 269 6.70 13.39 2.40
CA THR A 269 5.61 12.42 2.62
C THR A 269 4.56 12.52 1.52
N LYS A 270 4.13 13.74 1.15
CA LYS A 270 3.19 13.95 0.04
C LYS A 270 3.76 13.47 -1.29
N SER A 271 5.02 13.79 -1.59
CA SER A 271 5.68 13.37 -2.83
C SER A 271 5.66 11.84 -2.97
N ILE A 272 5.98 11.10 -1.90
CA ILE A 272 5.92 9.64 -1.90
C ILE A 272 4.47 9.15 -2.01
N GLN A 273 3.53 9.77 -1.30
CA GLN A 273 2.10 9.43 -1.39
C GLN A 273 1.56 9.67 -2.80
N ASP A 274 1.97 10.73 -3.48
CA ASP A 274 1.58 11.03 -4.86
C ASP A 274 2.18 10.01 -5.83
N GLN A 275 3.45 9.62 -5.66
CA GLN A 275 4.08 8.55 -6.43
C GLN A 275 3.39 7.21 -6.23
N LEU A 276 2.97 6.91 -5.00
CA LEU A 276 2.22 5.70 -4.64
C LEU A 276 0.70 5.84 -4.84
N GLY A 277 0.24 7.03 -5.22
CA GLY A 277 -1.18 7.37 -5.33
C GLY A 277 -1.99 6.48 -6.28
N PHE A 278 -1.33 5.85 -7.27
CA PHE A 278 -1.97 4.88 -8.16
C PHE A 278 -2.32 3.55 -7.47
N ILE A 279 -1.64 3.21 -6.37
CA ILE A 279 -1.85 1.94 -5.64
C ILE A 279 -3.22 1.94 -4.97
N GLN A 280 -3.62 3.06 -4.37
CA GLN A 280 -4.89 3.15 -3.65
C GLN A 280 -6.13 2.88 -4.54
N PRO A 281 -6.31 3.55 -5.71
CA PRO A 281 -7.39 3.22 -6.63
C PRO A 281 -7.35 1.77 -7.09
N LEU A 282 -6.16 1.24 -7.38
CA LEU A 282 -5.98 -0.14 -7.81
C LEU A 282 -6.51 -1.13 -6.76
N ILE A 283 -6.10 -0.96 -5.50
CA ILE A 283 -6.54 -1.78 -4.37
C ILE A 283 -8.07 -1.69 -4.18
N LEU A 284 -8.65 -0.47 -4.21
CA LEU A 284 -10.08 -0.26 -4.06
C LEU A 284 -10.89 -0.95 -5.18
N ILE A 285 -10.36 -0.96 -6.38
CA ILE A 285 -11.02 -1.61 -7.52
C ILE A 285 -10.94 -3.12 -7.40
N PHE A 286 -9.79 -3.68 -7.01
CA PHE A 286 -9.71 -5.10 -6.71
C PHE A 286 -10.65 -5.49 -5.56
N ALA A 287 -10.78 -4.67 -4.52
CA ALA A 287 -11.75 -4.86 -3.46
C ALA A 287 -13.19 -4.85 -4.00
N ALA A 288 -13.54 -3.90 -4.85
CA ALA A 288 -14.86 -3.82 -5.47
C ALA A 288 -15.16 -5.03 -6.35
N ILE A 289 -14.17 -5.51 -7.13
CA ILE A 289 -14.30 -6.74 -7.93
C ILE A 289 -14.52 -7.96 -7.02
N ALA A 290 -13.71 -8.10 -5.97
CA ALA A 290 -13.84 -9.22 -5.01
C ALA A 290 -15.22 -9.22 -4.34
N LEU A 291 -15.70 -8.05 -3.90
CA LEU A 291 -17.02 -7.87 -3.31
C LEU A 291 -18.15 -8.16 -4.32
N PHE A 292 -17.99 -7.75 -5.57
CA PHE A 292 -18.97 -8.05 -6.63
C PHE A 292 -19.05 -9.55 -6.91
N VAL A 293 -17.90 -10.22 -7.03
CA VAL A 293 -17.85 -11.69 -7.20
C VAL A 293 -18.47 -12.37 -5.98
N GLY A 294 -18.15 -11.90 -4.78
CA GLY A 294 -18.76 -12.36 -3.53
C GLY A 294 -20.27 -12.22 -3.53
N ALA A 295 -20.79 -11.03 -3.89
CA ALA A 295 -22.23 -10.78 -4.01
C ALA A 295 -22.91 -11.72 -5.00
N PHE A 296 -22.24 -12.01 -6.13
CA PHE A 296 -22.74 -12.94 -7.14
C PHE A 296 -22.82 -14.38 -6.62
N ILE A 297 -21.79 -14.85 -5.89
CA ILE A 297 -21.78 -16.17 -5.26
C ILE A 297 -22.90 -16.26 -4.20
N ILE A 298 -23.07 -15.22 -3.41
CA ILE A 298 -24.13 -15.09 -2.40
C ILE A 298 -25.50 -15.19 -3.08
N ALA A 299 -25.74 -14.41 -4.13
CA ALA A 299 -26.99 -14.40 -4.88
C ALA A 299 -27.32 -15.78 -5.46
N ASN A 300 -26.34 -16.48 -6.00
CA ASN A 300 -26.53 -17.83 -6.53
C ASN A 300 -26.87 -18.83 -5.41
N THR A 301 -26.16 -18.77 -4.28
CA THR A 301 -26.41 -19.65 -3.14
C THR A 301 -27.79 -19.40 -2.55
N PHE A 302 -28.17 -18.13 -2.31
CA PHE A 302 -29.49 -17.79 -1.80
C PHE A 302 -30.61 -18.19 -2.81
N THR A 303 -30.39 -18.03 -4.11
CA THR A 303 -31.34 -18.48 -5.14
C THR A 303 -31.60 -19.98 -5.05
N MET A 304 -30.55 -20.78 -4.87
CA MET A 304 -30.65 -22.23 -4.70
C MET A 304 -31.43 -22.59 -3.44
N ILE A 305 -31.08 -21.97 -2.30
CA ILE A 305 -31.72 -22.22 -0.99
C ILE A 305 -33.19 -21.80 -1.01
N VAL A 306 -33.49 -20.62 -1.58
CA VAL A 306 -34.85 -20.13 -1.74
C VAL A 306 -35.68 -21.07 -2.60
N ARG A 307 -35.16 -21.55 -3.72
CA ARG A 307 -35.86 -22.53 -4.57
C ARG A 307 -36.20 -23.81 -3.82
N GLU A 308 -35.29 -24.31 -3.02
CA GLU A 308 -35.51 -25.52 -2.20
C GLU A 308 -36.49 -25.30 -1.05
N SER A 309 -36.46 -24.11 -0.44
CA SER A 309 -37.35 -23.73 0.66
C SER A 309 -38.72 -23.23 0.20
N MET A 310 -38.97 -23.17 -1.11
CA MET A 310 -40.19 -22.58 -1.74
C MET A 310 -41.48 -23.17 -1.20
N ARG A 311 -41.53 -24.53 -1.02
CA ARG A 311 -42.72 -25.20 -0.44
C ARG A 311 -42.97 -24.73 1.00
N GLY A 312 -41.93 -24.57 1.80
CA GLY A 312 -42.03 -24.07 3.17
C GLY A 312 -42.55 -22.63 3.21
N TYR A 313 -42.06 -21.74 2.34
CA TYR A 313 -42.54 -20.36 2.25
C TYR A 313 -43.99 -20.28 1.74
N ALA A 314 -44.38 -21.15 0.81
CA ALA A 314 -45.79 -21.27 0.34
C ALA A 314 -46.72 -21.71 1.47
N LEU A 315 -46.33 -22.69 2.29
CA LEU A 315 -47.09 -23.11 3.45
C LEU A 315 -47.20 -21.99 4.50
N LEU A 316 -46.15 -21.28 4.81
CA LEU A 316 -46.18 -20.12 5.71
C LEU A 316 -47.17 -19.05 5.21
N ARG A 317 -47.19 -18.79 3.92
CA ARG A 317 -48.13 -17.83 3.32
C ARG A 317 -49.56 -18.33 3.32
N SER A 318 -49.80 -19.62 3.12
CA SER A 318 -51.16 -20.19 3.22
C SER A 318 -51.74 -20.12 4.64
N VAL A 319 -50.89 -20.09 5.68
CA VAL A 319 -51.28 -19.91 7.09
C VAL A 319 -51.36 -18.42 7.49
N GLY A 320 -51.12 -17.50 6.53
CA GLY A 320 -51.32 -16.07 6.73
C GLY A 320 -50.07 -15.21 6.88
N ALA A 321 -48.88 -15.75 6.60
CA ALA A 321 -47.66 -14.92 6.58
C ALA A 321 -47.66 -13.92 5.39
N SER A 322 -47.35 -12.64 5.68
CA SER A 322 -47.25 -11.63 4.64
C SER A 322 -46.01 -11.80 3.77
N PRO A 323 -46.02 -11.33 2.50
CA PRO A 323 -44.83 -11.34 1.64
C PRO A 323 -43.63 -10.64 2.27
N LEU A 324 -43.87 -9.52 2.99
CA LEU A 324 -42.80 -8.78 3.69
C LEU A 324 -42.15 -9.60 4.80
N GLN A 325 -42.92 -10.44 5.49
CA GLN A 325 -42.38 -11.33 6.53
C GLN A 325 -41.47 -12.40 5.97
N VAL A 326 -41.79 -12.97 4.77
CA VAL A 326 -40.93 -13.94 4.07
C VAL A 326 -39.68 -13.24 3.59
N PHE A 327 -39.81 -12.06 2.98
CA PHE A 327 -38.67 -11.24 2.57
C PHE A 327 -37.70 -10.93 3.72
N ALA A 328 -38.25 -10.42 4.84
CA ALA A 328 -37.46 -10.12 6.03
C ALA A 328 -36.76 -11.36 6.63
N SER A 329 -37.40 -12.53 6.58
CA SER A 329 -36.79 -13.79 7.05
C SER A 329 -35.51 -14.15 6.27
N VAL A 330 -35.53 -13.99 4.94
CA VAL A 330 -34.36 -14.24 4.09
C VAL A 330 -33.26 -13.18 4.33
N LEU A 331 -33.66 -11.91 4.50
CA LEU A 331 -32.68 -10.84 4.80
C LEU A 331 -32.03 -11.01 6.18
N ILE A 332 -32.77 -11.48 7.19
CA ILE A 332 -32.19 -11.80 8.49
C ILE A 332 -31.13 -12.89 8.38
N GLN A 333 -31.39 -13.93 7.58
CA GLN A 333 -30.38 -14.96 7.28
C GLN A 333 -29.14 -14.35 6.61
N ALA A 334 -29.33 -13.43 5.65
CA ALA A 334 -28.24 -12.72 4.97
C ALA A 334 -27.40 -11.89 5.97
N VAL A 335 -28.05 -11.15 6.88
CA VAL A 335 -27.35 -10.37 7.91
C VAL A 335 -26.53 -11.28 8.84
N ILE A 336 -27.08 -12.38 9.30
CA ILE A 336 -26.37 -13.34 10.16
C ILE A 336 -25.14 -13.90 9.44
N LEU A 337 -25.30 -14.31 8.18
CA LEU A 337 -24.19 -14.81 7.38
C LEU A 337 -23.17 -13.71 7.07
N GLY A 338 -23.63 -12.49 6.83
CA GLY A 338 -22.79 -11.31 6.65
C GLY A 338 -21.93 -11.03 7.88
N LEU A 339 -22.52 -11.06 9.08
CA LEU A 339 -21.79 -10.85 10.33
C LEU A 339 -20.75 -11.97 10.59
N VAL A 340 -21.16 -13.24 10.44
CA VAL A 340 -20.24 -14.38 10.63
C VAL A 340 -19.11 -14.37 9.60
N GLY A 341 -19.46 -14.17 8.32
CA GLY A 341 -18.48 -14.13 7.24
C GLY A 341 -17.52 -12.94 7.39
N SER A 342 -18.03 -11.77 7.78
CA SER A 342 -17.19 -10.59 8.02
C SER A 342 -16.26 -10.79 9.22
N GLY A 343 -16.73 -11.37 10.33
CA GLY A 343 -15.87 -11.67 11.47
C GLY A 343 -14.72 -12.61 11.10
N ILE A 344 -15.02 -13.67 10.35
CA ILE A 344 -13.98 -14.57 9.82
C ILE A 344 -13.05 -13.81 8.84
N GLY A 345 -13.61 -12.94 7.99
CA GLY A 345 -12.87 -12.14 7.03
C GLY A 345 -11.87 -11.19 7.69
N VAL A 346 -12.27 -10.50 8.75
CA VAL A 346 -11.37 -9.64 9.54
C VAL A 346 -10.20 -10.45 10.11
N LEU A 347 -10.48 -11.62 10.69
CA LEU A 347 -9.43 -12.48 11.25
C LEU A 347 -8.50 -13.02 10.16
N LEU A 348 -9.02 -13.40 8.99
CA LEU A 348 -8.21 -13.84 7.85
C LEU A 348 -7.37 -12.69 7.26
N GLY A 349 -7.93 -11.49 7.14
CA GLY A 349 -7.21 -10.31 6.66
C GLY A 349 -6.06 -9.94 7.58
N TRP A 350 -6.31 -9.91 8.88
CA TRP A 350 -5.27 -9.69 9.88
C TRP A 350 -4.19 -10.79 9.86
N GLY A 351 -4.60 -12.07 9.88
CA GLY A 351 -3.65 -13.19 9.85
C GLY A 351 -2.78 -13.20 8.59
N LEU A 352 -3.33 -12.83 7.44
CA LEU A 352 -2.58 -12.72 6.19
C LEU A 352 -1.55 -11.60 6.24
N LEU A 353 -1.92 -10.43 6.78
CA LEU A 353 -0.99 -9.30 6.95
C LEU A 353 0.13 -9.64 7.93
N GLU A 354 -0.19 -10.29 9.05
CA GLU A 354 0.80 -10.77 10.00
C GLU A 354 1.79 -11.74 9.35
N LEU A 355 1.29 -12.63 8.48
CA LEU A 355 2.12 -13.56 7.72
C LEU A 355 3.03 -12.83 6.72
N ILE A 356 2.49 -11.83 6.01
CA ILE A 356 3.26 -10.99 5.07
C ILE A 356 4.32 -10.20 5.83
N ALA A 357 3.97 -9.53 6.93
CA ALA A 357 4.90 -8.76 7.74
C ALA A 357 6.05 -9.62 8.27
N LYS A 358 5.74 -10.82 8.79
CA LYS A 358 6.77 -11.78 9.21
C LYS A 358 7.65 -12.26 8.06
N GLY A 359 7.07 -12.53 6.89
CA GLY A 359 7.82 -12.92 5.70
C GLY A 359 8.77 -11.82 5.23
N MET A 360 8.33 -10.57 5.25
CA MET A 360 9.17 -9.42 4.92
C MET A 360 10.30 -9.23 5.92
N THR A 361 10.02 -9.35 7.22
CA THR A 361 11.04 -9.30 8.27
C THR A 361 12.09 -10.41 8.09
N GLN A 362 11.68 -11.64 7.79
CA GLN A 362 12.60 -12.75 7.52
C GLN A 362 13.44 -12.53 6.25
N SER A 363 12.92 -11.80 5.29
CA SER A 363 13.64 -11.40 4.06
C SER A 363 14.55 -10.18 4.27
N GLY A 364 14.66 -9.67 5.50
CA GLY A 364 15.49 -8.51 5.81
C GLY A 364 14.85 -7.16 5.48
N MET A 365 13.55 -7.12 5.19
CA MET A 365 12.79 -5.90 4.92
C MET A 365 11.68 -5.72 5.97
N PRO A 366 12.03 -5.45 7.24
CA PRO A 366 11.02 -5.24 8.26
C PRO A 366 10.18 -4.00 7.93
N LEU A 367 8.85 -4.13 8.09
CA LEU A 367 7.94 -3.00 7.96
C LEU A 367 7.74 -2.36 9.33
N SER A 368 7.76 -1.04 9.36
CA SER A 368 7.33 -0.26 10.53
C SER A 368 5.79 -0.27 10.61
N GLY A 369 5.27 -0.15 11.81
CA GLY A 369 3.83 -0.16 12.05
C GLY A 369 3.28 -1.52 12.47
N SER A 370 2.09 -1.50 13.05
CA SER A 370 1.42 -2.71 13.55
C SER A 370 0.53 -3.31 12.46
N PRO A 371 0.63 -4.62 12.17
CA PRO A 371 -0.29 -5.28 11.25
C PRO A 371 -1.71 -5.45 11.83
N THR A 372 -1.97 -4.93 13.04
CA THR A 372 -3.28 -5.04 13.69
C THR A 372 -4.27 -4.06 13.07
N PRO A 373 -5.44 -4.54 12.60
CA PRO A 373 -6.45 -3.65 12.03
C PRO A 373 -6.99 -2.69 13.09
N SER A 374 -7.17 -1.43 12.70
CA SER A 374 -7.78 -0.41 13.55
C SER A 374 -9.26 -0.73 13.80
N ALA A 375 -9.83 -0.16 14.85
CA ALA A 375 -11.27 -0.31 15.11
C ALA A 375 -12.12 0.17 13.91
N THR A 376 -11.66 1.19 13.20
CA THR A 376 -12.30 1.71 11.99
C THR A 376 -12.30 0.67 10.86
N ASP A 377 -11.17 0.00 10.61
CA ASP A 377 -11.06 -1.02 9.56
C ASP A 377 -11.99 -2.21 9.82
N VAL A 378 -12.07 -2.64 11.09
CA VAL A 378 -12.98 -3.69 11.51
C VAL A 378 -14.43 -3.30 11.27
N ILE A 379 -14.82 -2.10 11.71
CA ILE A 379 -16.19 -1.59 11.55
C ILE A 379 -16.55 -1.47 10.06
N VAL A 380 -15.69 -0.86 9.26
CA VAL A 380 -15.90 -0.70 7.81
C VAL A 380 -15.98 -2.07 7.13
N GLY A 381 -15.08 -2.98 7.45
CA GLY A 381 -15.10 -4.34 6.89
C GLY A 381 -16.39 -5.09 7.21
N VAL A 382 -16.86 -5.02 8.44
CA VAL A 382 -18.13 -5.65 8.86
C VAL A 382 -19.33 -5.00 8.15
N ILE A 383 -19.38 -3.69 8.09
CA ILE A 383 -20.47 -2.95 7.41
C ILE A 383 -20.51 -3.33 5.92
N VAL A 384 -19.38 -3.30 5.24
CA VAL A 384 -19.25 -3.64 3.81
C VAL A 384 -19.70 -5.08 3.57
N GLY A 385 -19.23 -6.04 4.37
CA GLY A 385 -19.59 -7.44 4.22
C GLY A 385 -21.09 -7.70 4.45
N VAL A 386 -21.70 -7.04 5.43
CA VAL A 386 -23.14 -7.14 5.68
C VAL A 386 -23.94 -6.50 4.53
N ILE A 387 -23.54 -5.32 4.06
CA ILE A 387 -24.22 -4.63 2.94
C ILE A 387 -24.17 -5.49 1.67
N VAL A 388 -23.00 -6.02 1.32
CA VAL A 388 -22.82 -6.87 0.13
C VAL A 388 -23.67 -8.13 0.22
N THR A 389 -23.76 -8.71 1.42
CA THR A 389 -24.61 -9.90 1.66
C THR A 389 -26.09 -9.57 1.50
N ILE A 390 -26.55 -8.44 2.01
CA ILE A 390 -27.92 -7.97 1.84
C ILE A 390 -28.23 -7.73 0.36
N ILE A 391 -27.35 -7.05 -0.37
CA ILE A 391 -27.50 -6.79 -1.80
C ILE A 391 -27.63 -8.12 -2.58
N GLY A 392 -26.71 -9.06 -2.32
CA GLY A 392 -26.72 -10.39 -2.97
C GLY A 392 -27.99 -11.18 -2.67
N ALA A 393 -28.53 -11.09 -1.45
CA ALA A 393 -29.75 -11.81 -1.03
C ALA A 393 -31.06 -11.13 -1.47
N THR A 394 -31.05 -9.85 -1.84
CA THR A 394 -32.26 -9.05 -2.11
C THR A 394 -33.09 -9.62 -3.26
N LEU A 395 -32.48 -9.98 -4.39
CA LEU A 395 -33.21 -10.58 -5.52
C LEU A 395 -33.83 -11.95 -5.20
N PRO A 396 -33.08 -12.91 -4.62
CA PRO A 396 -33.64 -14.16 -4.15
C PRO A 396 -34.75 -13.97 -3.11
N ALA A 397 -34.58 -13.08 -2.14
CA ALA A 397 -35.59 -12.78 -1.13
C ALA A 397 -36.90 -12.22 -1.75
N LYS A 398 -36.78 -11.35 -2.74
CA LYS A 398 -37.94 -10.85 -3.49
C LYS A 398 -38.65 -11.99 -4.22
N THR A 399 -37.91 -12.90 -4.84
CA THR A 399 -38.48 -14.07 -5.52
C THR A 399 -39.24 -14.99 -4.54
N ALA A 400 -38.68 -15.25 -3.36
CA ALA A 400 -39.35 -15.99 -2.29
C ALA A 400 -40.66 -15.34 -1.82
N ALA A 401 -40.64 -14.02 -1.67
CA ALA A 401 -41.78 -13.23 -1.18
C ALA A 401 -42.93 -13.12 -2.20
N THR A 402 -42.63 -13.09 -3.49
CA THR A 402 -43.62 -12.88 -4.54
C THR A 402 -44.17 -14.15 -5.18
N ALA A 403 -43.60 -15.34 -4.86
CA ALA A 403 -44.04 -16.58 -5.43
C ALA A 403 -45.50 -16.92 -5.02
N PRO A 404 -46.41 -17.21 -6.00
CA PRO A 404 -47.78 -17.61 -5.68
C PRO A 404 -47.80 -18.97 -4.95
N PRO A 405 -48.58 -19.14 -3.85
CA PRO A 405 -48.61 -20.41 -3.11
C PRO A 405 -49.00 -21.63 -3.96
N ILE A 406 -49.90 -21.46 -4.90
CA ILE A 406 -50.41 -22.52 -5.79
C ILE A 406 -49.32 -22.98 -6.78
N GLN A 407 -48.52 -22.04 -7.35
CA GLN A 407 -47.44 -22.38 -8.28
C GLN A 407 -46.24 -23.05 -7.55
N ALA A 408 -45.97 -22.65 -6.32
CA ALA A 408 -44.91 -23.23 -5.52
C ALA A 408 -45.17 -24.70 -5.08
N MET A 409 -46.41 -25.14 -5.15
CA MET A 409 -46.84 -26.55 -4.87
C MET A 409 -46.79 -27.42 -6.13
N ASN A 410 -46.87 -26.83 -7.33
CA ASN A 410 -46.77 -27.55 -8.60
C ASN A 410 -45.37 -27.35 -9.21
N GLU A 411 -44.67 -28.42 -9.52
CA GLU A 411 -43.30 -28.44 -10.12
C GLU A 411 -43.32 -28.06 -11.60
N THR A 412 -44.04 -27.00 -12.01
CA THR A 412 -43.95 -26.49 -13.36
C THR A 412 -42.69 -25.66 -13.52
N VAL A 413 -41.75 -26.21 -14.30
CA VAL A 413 -40.53 -25.51 -14.73
C VAL A 413 -40.94 -24.37 -15.65
N ASN A 414 -40.94 -23.13 -15.14
CA ASN A 414 -41.10 -21.98 -16.01
C ASN A 414 -39.87 -21.86 -16.93
N PRO A 415 -40.06 -21.72 -18.24
CA PRO A 415 -38.94 -21.57 -19.18
C PRO A 415 -38.15 -20.30 -18.82
N GLU A 416 -36.83 -20.44 -18.68
CA GLU A 416 -35.94 -19.32 -18.38
C GLU A 416 -36.02 -18.27 -19.51
N LYS A 417 -36.09 -16.99 -19.11
CA LYS A 417 -36.10 -15.87 -20.06
C LYS A 417 -34.80 -15.86 -20.90
N PRO A 418 -34.85 -15.49 -22.17
CA PRO A 418 -33.70 -15.55 -23.06
C PRO A 418 -32.53 -14.71 -22.54
N VAL A 419 -31.38 -15.36 -22.42
CA VAL A 419 -30.13 -14.81 -21.84
C VAL A 419 -29.41 -13.82 -22.77
N ARG A 420 -29.95 -13.65 -24.02
CA ARG A 420 -29.32 -12.84 -25.07
C ARG A 420 -29.08 -11.39 -24.69
N ALA A 421 -30.05 -10.73 -24.02
CA ALA A 421 -29.90 -9.34 -23.59
C ALA A 421 -28.75 -9.16 -22.58
N ARG A 422 -28.59 -10.09 -21.63
CA ARG A 422 -27.48 -10.09 -20.66
C ARG A 422 -26.13 -10.28 -21.35
N GLY A 423 -26.07 -11.13 -22.39
CA GLY A 423 -24.85 -11.33 -23.17
C GLY A 423 -24.39 -10.06 -23.86
N TRP A 424 -25.30 -9.31 -24.49
CA TRP A 424 -24.99 -8.05 -25.17
C TRP A 424 -24.55 -6.96 -24.17
N ILE A 425 -25.21 -6.86 -23.02
CA ILE A 425 -24.80 -5.93 -21.92
C ILE A 425 -23.40 -6.26 -21.45
N GLY A 426 -23.09 -7.54 -21.20
CA GLY A 426 -21.76 -7.96 -20.76
C GLY A 426 -20.67 -7.66 -21.80
N ILE A 427 -20.93 -7.93 -23.09
CA ILE A 427 -19.99 -7.59 -24.17
C ILE A 427 -19.76 -6.08 -24.25
N ALA A 428 -20.82 -5.27 -24.15
CA ALA A 428 -20.70 -3.81 -24.15
C ALA A 428 -19.83 -3.32 -22.96
N MET A 429 -20.01 -3.90 -21.78
CA MET A 429 -19.18 -3.59 -20.60
C MET A 429 -17.71 -3.96 -20.82
N VAL A 430 -17.42 -5.14 -21.37
CA VAL A 430 -16.04 -5.56 -21.71
C VAL A 430 -15.42 -4.59 -22.72
N ALA A 431 -16.18 -4.17 -23.73
CA ALA A 431 -15.71 -3.21 -24.72
C ALA A 431 -15.41 -1.84 -24.11
N VAL A 432 -16.24 -1.35 -23.18
CA VAL A 432 -15.99 -0.12 -22.42
C VAL A 432 -14.72 -0.25 -21.57
N GLY A 433 -14.54 -1.37 -20.86
CA GLY A 433 -13.35 -1.61 -20.06
C GLY A 433 -12.06 -1.66 -20.90
N ALA A 434 -12.12 -2.33 -22.06
CA ALA A 434 -11.02 -2.33 -23.02
C ALA A 434 -10.71 -0.93 -23.57
N ALA A 435 -11.75 -0.11 -23.81
CA ALA A 435 -11.59 1.29 -24.23
C ALA A 435 -10.84 2.12 -23.15
N PHE A 436 -11.14 1.93 -21.86
CA PHE A 436 -10.40 2.57 -20.77
C PHE A 436 -8.91 2.20 -20.78
N TRP A 437 -8.56 0.95 -21.05
CA TRP A 437 -7.15 0.51 -21.14
C TRP A 437 -6.44 1.12 -22.35
N VAL A 438 -7.13 1.17 -23.51
CA VAL A 438 -6.58 1.83 -24.70
C VAL A 438 -6.38 3.34 -24.46
N LEU A 439 -7.32 4.00 -23.78
CA LEU A 439 -7.18 5.41 -23.43
C LEU A 439 -6.01 5.65 -22.48
N CYS A 440 -5.83 4.80 -21.47
CA CYS A 440 -4.70 4.87 -20.57
C CYS A 440 -3.35 4.70 -21.30
N TYR A 441 -3.29 3.77 -22.26
CA TYR A 441 -2.10 3.57 -23.10
C TYR A 441 -1.81 4.79 -23.98
N LEU A 442 -2.84 5.38 -24.59
CA LEU A 442 -2.70 6.56 -25.46
C LEU A 442 -2.31 7.82 -24.68
N ASP A 443 -2.78 7.94 -23.42
CA ASP A 443 -2.38 9.02 -22.52
C ASP A 443 -0.90 8.88 -22.10
N ALA A 444 -0.46 7.66 -21.75
CA ALA A 444 0.94 7.37 -21.44
C ALA A 444 1.88 7.67 -22.62
N ASP A 445 1.43 7.43 -23.87
CA ASP A 445 2.18 7.71 -25.11
C ASP A 445 2.01 9.19 -25.58
N LYS A 446 1.41 10.06 -24.76
CA LYS A 446 1.14 11.50 -25.02
C LYS A 446 0.39 11.77 -26.35
N ARG A 447 -0.36 10.78 -26.87
CA ARG A 447 -1.16 10.92 -28.09
C ARG A 447 -2.54 11.55 -27.86
N VAL A 448 -3.00 11.54 -26.60
CA VAL A 448 -4.27 12.10 -26.18
C VAL A 448 -4.02 13.02 -25.00
N ASP A 449 -4.47 14.26 -25.07
CA ASP A 449 -4.32 15.27 -24.01
C ASP A 449 -5.70 15.72 -23.53
N TRP A 450 -6.43 14.81 -22.89
CA TRP A 450 -7.74 15.10 -22.32
C TRP A 450 -7.64 15.39 -20.82
N GLN A 451 -8.00 16.61 -20.43
CA GLN A 451 -7.89 17.10 -19.07
C GLN A 451 -8.62 16.18 -18.07
N TRP A 452 -9.86 15.73 -18.40
CA TRP A 452 -10.62 14.84 -17.53
C TRP A 452 -9.94 13.48 -17.27
N LEU A 453 -9.12 13.00 -18.22
CA LEU A 453 -8.39 11.75 -18.10
C LEU A 453 -7.20 11.91 -17.13
N LYS A 454 -6.54 13.06 -17.20
CA LYS A 454 -5.48 13.44 -16.25
C LYS A 454 -6.03 13.65 -14.84
N ASP A 455 -7.18 14.33 -14.73
CA ASP A 455 -7.87 14.55 -13.44
C ASP A 455 -8.30 13.23 -12.79
N LEU A 456 -8.69 12.22 -13.60
CA LEU A 456 -9.05 10.89 -13.13
C LEU A 456 -7.82 10.09 -12.64
N GLY A 457 -6.67 10.31 -13.26
CA GLY A 457 -5.41 9.61 -12.95
C GLY A 457 -5.32 8.20 -13.54
N SER A 458 -4.10 7.76 -13.80
CA SER A 458 -3.81 6.46 -14.44
C SER A 458 -4.30 5.27 -13.62
N GLY A 459 -4.23 5.35 -12.29
CA GLY A 459 -4.70 4.30 -11.39
C GLY A 459 -6.20 4.05 -11.50
N TRP A 460 -7.01 5.10 -11.54
CA TRP A 460 -8.46 4.98 -11.70
C TRP A 460 -8.86 4.51 -13.09
N THR A 461 -8.19 4.97 -14.15
CA THR A 461 -8.48 4.55 -15.53
C THR A 461 -8.19 3.08 -15.75
N LEU A 462 -7.02 2.59 -15.30
CA LEU A 462 -6.66 1.17 -15.35
C LEU A 462 -7.64 0.31 -14.56
N GLY A 463 -7.98 0.75 -13.38
CA GLY A 463 -8.81 -0.02 -12.49
C GLY A 463 -10.27 -0.04 -12.87
N LEU A 464 -10.86 1.07 -13.30
CA LEU A 464 -12.22 1.08 -13.87
C LEU A 464 -12.29 0.19 -15.11
N GLY A 465 -11.24 0.23 -15.96
CA GLY A 465 -11.12 -0.67 -17.09
C GLY A 465 -11.18 -2.14 -16.65
N ALA A 466 -10.39 -2.53 -15.65
CA ALA A 466 -10.39 -3.88 -15.08
C ALA A 466 -11.76 -4.26 -14.49
N ALA A 467 -12.39 -3.37 -13.72
CA ALA A 467 -13.71 -3.59 -13.15
C ALA A 467 -14.77 -3.85 -14.24
N PHE A 468 -14.82 -3.01 -15.26
CA PHE A 468 -15.77 -3.18 -16.38
C PHE A 468 -15.54 -4.49 -17.16
N VAL A 469 -14.27 -4.89 -17.37
CA VAL A 469 -13.94 -6.16 -18.03
C VAL A 469 -14.41 -7.34 -17.17
N VAL A 470 -14.09 -7.37 -15.89
CA VAL A 470 -14.45 -8.49 -14.98
C VAL A 470 -15.96 -8.59 -14.80
N ILE A 471 -16.62 -7.48 -14.48
CA ILE A 471 -18.08 -7.43 -14.31
C ILE A 471 -18.76 -7.82 -15.63
N GLY A 472 -18.31 -7.28 -16.75
CA GLY A 472 -18.82 -7.59 -18.08
C GLY A 472 -18.66 -9.06 -18.44
N ALA A 473 -17.51 -9.67 -18.13
CA ALA A 473 -17.26 -11.09 -18.34
C ALA A 473 -18.21 -11.97 -17.50
N ILE A 474 -18.46 -11.63 -16.24
CA ILE A 474 -19.40 -12.34 -15.36
C ILE A 474 -20.84 -12.21 -15.87
N VAL A 475 -21.26 -11.02 -16.27
CA VAL A 475 -22.61 -10.77 -16.84
C VAL A 475 -22.79 -11.51 -18.17
N CYS A 476 -21.73 -11.61 -18.98
CA CYS A 476 -21.71 -12.28 -20.26
C CYS A 476 -21.61 -13.81 -20.16
N ALA A 477 -21.01 -14.33 -19.08
CA ALA A 477 -20.75 -15.77 -18.89
C ALA A 477 -21.94 -16.68 -19.22
N PRO A 478 -23.19 -16.43 -18.74
CA PRO A 478 -24.33 -17.28 -19.05
C PRO A 478 -24.65 -17.36 -20.56
N ALA A 479 -24.32 -16.35 -21.34
CA ALA A 479 -24.55 -16.34 -22.80
C ALA A 479 -23.51 -17.23 -23.52
N PHE A 480 -22.33 -17.43 -22.95
CA PHE A 480 -21.30 -18.29 -23.52
C PHE A 480 -21.41 -19.77 -23.11
N VAL A 481 -22.16 -20.08 -22.04
CA VAL A 481 -22.31 -21.47 -21.57
C VAL A 481 -22.87 -22.39 -22.67
N ALA A 482 -23.90 -21.96 -23.38
CA ALA A 482 -24.53 -22.79 -24.41
C ALA A 482 -23.61 -23.05 -25.64
N PRO A 483 -22.92 -22.03 -26.21
CA PRO A 483 -21.95 -22.29 -27.28
C PRO A 483 -20.71 -23.06 -26.78
N ALA A 484 -20.22 -22.76 -25.61
CA ALA A 484 -19.09 -23.49 -25.02
C ALA A 484 -19.43 -24.97 -24.78
N ALA A 485 -20.61 -25.26 -24.23
CA ALA A 485 -21.08 -26.64 -24.05
C ALA A 485 -21.22 -27.39 -25.38
N LYS A 486 -21.65 -26.72 -26.46
CA LYS A 486 -21.70 -27.32 -27.79
C LYS A 486 -20.31 -27.62 -28.35
N VAL A 487 -19.36 -26.70 -28.18
CA VAL A 487 -17.96 -26.90 -28.63
C VAL A 487 -17.28 -28.00 -27.83
N LEU A 488 -17.37 -27.98 -26.50
CA LEU A 488 -16.80 -28.98 -25.62
C LEU A 488 -17.47 -30.35 -25.80
N GLY A 489 -18.81 -30.39 -26.02
CA GLY A 489 -19.56 -31.60 -26.25
C GLY A 489 -19.32 -32.20 -27.65
N TRP A 490 -18.80 -31.42 -28.60
CA TRP A 490 -18.46 -31.92 -29.92
C TRP A 490 -17.34 -32.96 -29.91
N ILE A 491 -16.35 -32.79 -29.01
CA ILE A 491 -15.23 -33.73 -28.87
C ILE A 491 -15.71 -35.12 -28.39
N PRO A 492 -16.44 -35.25 -27.26
CA PRO A 492 -16.97 -36.54 -26.82
C PRO A 492 -17.97 -37.15 -27.81
N SER A 493 -18.83 -36.31 -28.47
CA SER A 493 -19.81 -36.83 -29.42
C SER A 493 -19.18 -37.42 -30.70
N LYS A 494 -17.95 -36.94 -31.02
CA LYS A 494 -17.22 -37.45 -32.19
C LYS A 494 -16.31 -38.62 -31.83
N ALA A 495 -15.77 -38.64 -30.57
CA ALA A 495 -14.93 -39.73 -30.09
C ALA A 495 -15.76 -40.98 -29.66
N PHE A 496 -16.98 -40.76 -29.16
CA PHE A 496 -17.88 -41.83 -28.68
C PHE A 496 -19.28 -41.66 -29.25
N PRO A 497 -19.53 -42.07 -30.54
CA PRO A 497 -20.77 -41.78 -31.24
C PRO A 497 -22.03 -42.44 -30.63
N VAL A 498 -21.89 -43.44 -29.82
CA VAL A 498 -23.01 -44.16 -29.16
C VAL A 498 -23.32 -43.62 -27.75
N THR A 499 -22.32 -43.19 -27.03
CA THR A 499 -22.45 -42.74 -25.62
C THR A 499 -22.23 -41.25 -25.46
N GLY A 500 -21.72 -40.53 -26.48
CA GLY A 500 -21.41 -39.09 -26.49
C GLY A 500 -22.52 -38.20 -27.03
N LYS A 501 -23.68 -38.75 -27.44
CA LYS A 501 -24.92 -38.04 -27.76
C LYS A 501 -25.83 -38.13 -26.56
#